data_476988a94e5e2b765ee40286935c7cd9
#
_entry.id   476988a94e5e2b765ee40286935c7cd9
#
_cell.length_a   1.000
_cell.length_b   1.000
_cell.length_c   1.000
_cell.angle_alpha   90.00
_cell.angle_beta   90.00
_cell.angle_gamma   90.00
#
_symmetry.space_group_name_H-M   'P 1'
#
loop_
_entity.id
_entity.type
_entity.pdbx_description
1 polymer ?
#
loop_
_entity_poly.entity_id
_entity_poly.type
_entity_poly.pdbx_seq_one_letter_code
_entity_poly.pdbx_strand_id
1 'polypeptide(L)'
;MTPRTFPPAPAWSPDGHRIKAPLTYSRGTDKMWVYGALRIRDGVELTFCAPSPNSDGWIQLPARIATANRRGPIVVITDNLSSHSSWRVRQWLLRHPRIRQVFIPVKACWLNLAEGWWRLLRKAAFAGQTFADATEIAHAVTLATAQLNARAHPWIWEPPPPQPRTLRRKFVYLL
;
A
#
# COMPACT_ATOMS: atom_id res chain seq x y z
N MET A 1 4.36 2.99 11.39
CA MET A 1 3.24 3.80 11.89
C MET A 1 3.31 3.86 13.40
N THR A 2 2.79 4.89 14.02
CA THR A 2 2.82 5.07 15.48
C THR A 2 1.41 4.87 16.02
N PRO A 3 1.22 4.21 17.15
CA PRO A 3 -0.09 4.16 17.82
C PRO A 3 -0.59 5.59 18.04
N ARG A 4 -1.73 5.89 17.48
CA ARG A 4 -2.38 7.20 17.60
C ARG A 4 -3.82 7.10 17.12
N THR A 5 -4.63 8.05 17.53
CA THR A 5 -5.97 8.22 16.97
C THR A 5 -5.86 8.79 15.56
N PHE A 6 -6.46 8.12 14.61
CA PHE A 6 -6.56 8.61 13.24
C PHE A 6 -7.87 9.40 13.07
N PRO A 7 -7.90 10.40 12.16
CA PRO A 7 -9.13 11.11 11.88
C PRO A 7 -10.25 10.10 11.57
N PRO A 8 -11.45 10.29 12.11
CA PRO A 8 -12.57 9.42 11.78
C PRO A 8 -12.85 9.45 10.29
N ALA A 9 -13.27 8.32 9.75
CA ALA A 9 -13.87 8.31 8.43
C ALA A 9 -15.11 9.24 8.46
N PRO A 10 -15.38 10.03 7.42
CA PRO A 10 -16.58 10.82 7.36
C PRO A 10 -17.79 9.87 7.41
N ALA A 11 -18.65 10.07 8.37
CA ALA A 11 -19.90 9.35 8.53
C ALA A 11 -21.06 10.36 8.56
N TRP A 12 -22.24 9.88 8.17
CA TRP A 12 -23.47 10.65 8.23
C TRP A 12 -24.30 10.15 9.42
N SER A 13 -24.84 11.05 10.20
CA SER A 13 -25.83 10.70 11.21
C SER A 13 -27.21 10.46 10.55
N PRO A 14 -28.14 9.79 11.23
CA PRO A 14 -29.50 9.58 10.71
C PRO A 14 -30.25 10.87 10.35
N ASP A 15 -29.88 11.99 10.96
CA ASP A 15 -30.42 13.32 10.68
C ASP A 15 -29.74 14.05 9.51
N GLY A 16 -28.84 13.37 8.78
CA GLY A 16 -28.18 13.89 7.60
C GLY A 16 -26.98 14.81 7.87
N HIS A 17 -26.61 15.02 9.12
CA HIS A 17 -25.44 15.83 9.48
C HIS A 17 -24.14 15.01 9.44
N ARG A 18 -23.05 15.64 9.02
CA ARG A 18 -21.74 15.03 9.01
C ARG A 18 -21.20 14.91 10.44
N ILE A 19 -20.96 13.69 10.90
CA ILE A 19 -20.35 13.43 12.20
C ILE A 19 -18.87 13.81 12.12
N LYS A 20 -18.44 14.70 13.00
CA LYS A 20 -17.02 15.03 13.24
C LYS A 20 -16.69 14.59 14.66
N ALA A 21 -15.93 13.53 14.81
CA ALA A 21 -15.37 13.19 16.12
C ALA A 21 -14.20 14.13 16.46
N PRO A 22 -14.01 14.51 17.73
CA PRO A 22 -12.85 15.30 18.14
C PRO A 22 -11.57 14.54 17.86
N LEU A 23 -10.57 15.25 17.36
CA LEU A 23 -9.24 14.70 17.10
C LEU A 23 -8.45 14.69 18.40
N THR A 24 -8.32 13.55 19.03
CA THR A 24 -7.43 13.40 20.18
C THR A 24 -6.09 12.89 19.69
N TYR A 25 -5.05 13.73 19.74
CA TYR A 25 -3.69 13.30 19.40
C TYR A 25 -2.99 12.80 20.66
N SER A 26 -2.82 11.49 20.78
CA SER A 26 -1.79 10.92 21.62
C SER A 26 -0.67 10.39 20.75
N ARG A 27 0.56 10.86 20.95
CA ARG A 27 1.74 10.27 20.32
C ARG A 27 2.23 9.15 21.23
N GLY A 28 1.88 7.91 20.88
CA GLY A 28 2.51 6.74 21.50
C GLY A 28 4.02 6.69 21.18
N THR A 29 4.78 6.07 22.06
CA THR A 29 6.23 5.84 21.90
C THR A 29 6.52 4.76 20.84
N ASP A 30 5.60 3.85 20.64
CA ASP A 30 5.76 2.70 19.77
C ASP A 30 5.64 3.07 18.30
N LYS A 31 6.54 2.52 17.51
CA LYS A 31 6.57 2.72 16.05
C LYS A 31 6.48 1.37 15.35
N MET A 32 5.64 1.31 14.34
CA MET A 32 5.51 0.14 13.48
C MET A 32 5.71 0.55 12.03
N TRP A 33 6.51 -0.21 11.30
CA TRP A 33 6.75 -0.04 9.88
C TRP A 33 6.00 -1.12 9.11
N VAL A 34 5.25 -0.69 8.11
CA VAL A 34 4.51 -1.62 7.24
C VAL A 34 5.25 -1.72 5.93
N TYR A 35 5.68 -2.92 5.59
CA TYR A 35 6.22 -3.28 4.29
C TYR A 35 5.13 -3.88 3.44
N GLY A 36 5.18 -3.62 2.13
CA GLY A 36 4.22 -4.19 1.21
C GLY A 36 4.73 -4.27 -0.21
N ALA A 37 4.17 -5.19 -0.97
CA ALA A 37 4.45 -5.39 -2.37
C ALA A 37 3.20 -5.73 -3.15
N LEU A 38 2.85 -4.87 -4.10
CA LEU A 38 1.70 -5.02 -4.98
C LEU A 38 2.08 -5.91 -6.18
N ARG A 39 1.38 -7.02 -6.36
CA ARG A 39 1.49 -7.85 -7.55
C ARG A 39 0.57 -7.30 -8.64
N ILE A 40 1.16 -6.65 -9.64
CA ILE A 40 0.44 -5.87 -10.66
C ILE A 40 -0.58 -6.71 -11.43
N ARG A 41 -0.22 -7.95 -11.74
CA ARG A 41 -0.98 -8.86 -12.60
C ARG A 41 -2.40 -9.17 -12.09
N ASP A 42 -2.61 -9.18 -10.77
CA ASP A 42 -3.88 -9.53 -10.13
C ASP A 42 -4.27 -8.61 -8.98
N GLY A 43 -3.42 -7.62 -8.67
CA GLY A 43 -3.68 -6.64 -7.63
C GLY A 43 -3.54 -7.16 -6.20
N VAL A 44 -3.04 -8.38 -6.03
CA VAL A 44 -2.81 -8.95 -4.71
C VAL A 44 -1.62 -8.28 -4.05
N GLU A 45 -1.81 -7.82 -2.84
CA GLU A 45 -0.78 -7.22 -2.02
C GLU A 45 -0.29 -8.18 -0.96
N LEU A 46 1.00 -8.16 -0.72
CA LEU A 46 1.65 -8.87 0.36
C LEU A 46 2.17 -7.85 1.36
N THR A 47 1.68 -7.87 2.61
CA THR A 47 2.13 -6.96 3.66
C THR A 47 2.72 -7.71 4.85
N PHE A 48 3.57 -7.02 5.59
CA PHE A 48 3.97 -7.41 6.95
C PHE A 48 4.44 -6.18 7.73
N CYS A 49 4.43 -6.30 9.05
CA CYS A 49 4.87 -5.26 9.96
C CYS A 49 6.23 -5.59 10.57
N ALA A 50 7.05 -4.56 10.78
CA ALA A 50 8.35 -4.67 11.43
C ALA A 50 8.61 -3.44 12.31
N PRO A 51 9.45 -3.57 13.35
CA PRO A 51 9.72 -2.47 14.29
C PRO A 51 10.62 -1.38 13.70
N SER A 52 11.29 -1.64 12.56
CA SER A 52 12.31 -0.73 12.01
C SER A 52 12.35 -0.78 10.48
N PRO A 53 12.61 0.37 9.80
CA PRO A 53 12.75 0.46 8.34
C PRO A 53 14.20 0.20 7.91
N ASN A 54 14.73 -0.95 8.22
CA ASN A 54 16.13 -1.31 7.93
C ASN A 54 16.26 -2.26 6.74
N SER A 55 17.51 -2.54 6.35
CA SER A 55 17.82 -3.46 5.25
C SER A 55 17.35 -4.89 5.52
N ASP A 56 17.26 -5.32 6.77
CA ASP A 56 16.79 -6.66 7.13
C ASP A 56 15.28 -6.79 6.91
N GLY A 57 14.52 -5.77 7.32
CA GLY A 57 13.09 -5.68 7.00
C GLY A 57 12.87 -5.62 5.49
N TRP A 58 13.70 -4.85 4.77
CA TRP A 58 13.62 -4.81 3.32
C TRP A 58 13.88 -6.18 2.69
N ILE A 59 14.91 -6.92 3.10
CA ILE A 59 15.24 -8.25 2.56
C ILE A 59 14.11 -9.26 2.81
N GLN A 60 13.39 -9.15 3.92
CA GLN A 60 12.24 -10.02 4.19
C GLN A 60 11.14 -9.88 3.13
N LEU A 61 10.94 -8.70 2.56
CA LEU A 61 9.89 -8.47 1.57
C LEU A 61 10.11 -9.30 0.30
N PRO A 62 11.24 -9.18 -0.43
CA PRO A 62 11.48 -10.00 -1.62
C PRO A 62 11.61 -11.50 -1.28
N ALA A 63 12.04 -11.87 -0.07
CA ALA A 63 12.03 -13.27 0.37
C ALA A 63 10.60 -13.83 0.46
N ARG A 64 9.67 -13.06 1.03
CA ARG A 64 8.24 -13.42 1.09
C ARG A 64 7.62 -13.46 -0.30
N ILE A 65 7.97 -12.51 -1.19
CA ILE A 65 7.56 -12.51 -2.59
C ILE A 65 8.02 -13.80 -3.29
N ALA A 66 9.29 -14.22 -3.08
CA ALA A 66 9.82 -15.44 -3.66
C ALA A 66 9.08 -16.69 -3.17
N THR A 67 8.73 -16.74 -1.90
CA THR A 67 7.92 -17.82 -1.31
C THR A 67 6.52 -17.90 -1.90
N ALA A 68 5.88 -16.74 -2.07
CA ALA A 68 4.55 -16.64 -2.66
C ALA A 68 4.54 -16.95 -4.18
N ASN A 69 5.70 -16.82 -4.85
CA ASN A 69 5.85 -17.04 -6.28
C ASN A 69 6.95 -18.07 -6.56
N ARG A 70 6.63 -19.34 -6.41
CA ARG A 70 7.61 -20.45 -6.43
C ARG A 70 8.32 -20.64 -7.76
N ARG A 71 7.77 -20.17 -8.88
CA ARG A 71 8.30 -20.42 -10.23
C ARG A 71 8.46 -19.10 -11.01
N GLY A 72 9.41 -19.08 -11.94
CA GLY A 72 9.63 -17.98 -12.87
C GLY A 72 10.45 -16.82 -12.30
N PRO A 73 10.85 -15.87 -13.13
CA PRO A 73 11.55 -14.65 -12.73
C PRO A 73 10.61 -13.70 -12.02
N ILE A 74 11.18 -12.92 -11.09
CA ILE A 74 10.45 -11.90 -10.32
C ILE A 74 11.14 -10.57 -10.55
N VAL A 75 10.39 -9.56 -10.99
CA VAL A 75 10.87 -8.18 -11.09
C VAL A 75 10.25 -7.38 -9.96
N VAL A 76 11.07 -6.80 -9.10
CA VAL A 76 10.65 -5.92 -8.01
C VAL A 76 10.98 -4.49 -8.39
N ILE A 77 9.96 -3.68 -8.62
CA ILE A 77 10.10 -2.25 -8.90
C ILE A 77 10.01 -1.50 -7.57
N THR A 78 10.98 -0.64 -7.28
CA THR A 78 11.09 0.04 -6.00
C THR A 78 11.64 1.46 -6.15
N ASP A 79 11.43 2.28 -5.14
CA ASP A 79 12.05 3.60 -5.02
C ASP A 79 13.54 3.52 -4.62
N ASN A 80 14.18 4.68 -4.57
CA ASN A 80 15.61 4.82 -4.32
C ASN A 80 15.97 5.01 -2.84
N LEU A 81 15.21 4.45 -1.90
CA LEU A 81 15.58 4.51 -0.49
C LEU A 81 16.91 3.80 -0.24
N SER A 82 17.72 4.36 0.66
CA SER A 82 19.05 3.83 1.00
C SER A 82 18.99 2.39 1.54
N SER A 83 17.95 2.04 2.27
CA SER A 83 17.71 0.67 2.75
C SER A 83 17.53 -0.33 1.61
N HIS A 84 17.02 0.10 0.44
CA HIS A 84 16.77 -0.73 -0.73
C HIS A 84 18.02 -0.96 -1.59
N SER A 85 19.04 -0.12 -1.45
CA SER A 85 20.28 -0.17 -2.22
C SER A 85 21.53 -0.52 -1.40
N SER A 86 21.35 -0.90 -0.13
CA SER A 86 22.44 -1.21 0.77
C SER A 86 23.30 -2.39 0.28
N TRP A 87 24.57 -2.47 0.75
CA TRP A 87 25.44 -3.58 0.44
C TRP A 87 24.82 -4.94 0.82
N ARG A 88 24.15 -5.03 1.96
CA ARG A 88 23.46 -6.27 2.41
C ARG A 88 22.39 -6.72 1.43
N VAL A 89 21.59 -5.79 0.91
CA VAL A 89 20.55 -6.07 -0.10
C VAL A 89 21.19 -6.60 -1.39
N ARG A 90 22.26 -5.94 -1.86
CA ARG A 90 22.99 -6.39 -3.07
C ARG A 90 23.54 -7.80 -2.91
N GLN A 91 24.17 -8.11 -1.77
CA GLN A 91 24.67 -9.46 -1.49
C GLN A 91 23.55 -10.51 -1.42
N TRP A 92 22.41 -10.13 -0.86
CA TRP A 92 21.25 -11.00 -0.83
C TRP A 92 20.70 -11.27 -2.25
N LEU A 93 20.57 -10.26 -3.07
CA LEU A 93 20.09 -10.37 -4.47
C LEU A 93 21.02 -11.27 -5.32
N LEU A 94 22.34 -11.18 -5.14
CA LEU A 94 23.30 -12.05 -5.82
C LEU A 94 23.04 -13.55 -5.55
N ARG A 95 22.55 -13.86 -4.36
CA ARG A 95 22.19 -15.24 -3.97
C ARG A 95 20.79 -15.67 -4.42
N HIS A 96 20.00 -14.71 -4.95
CA HIS A 96 18.62 -14.94 -5.37
C HIS A 96 18.40 -14.48 -6.82
N PRO A 97 19.02 -15.15 -7.81
CA PRO A 97 19.08 -14.69 -9.20
C PRO A 97 17.69 -14.62 -9.88
N ARG A 98 16.68 -15.27 -9.31
CA ARG A 98 15.29 -15.15 -9.78
C ARG A 98 14.69 -13.77 -9.54
N ILE A 99 15.26 -12.97 -8.63
CA ILE A 99 14.74 -11.68 -8.22
C ILE A 99 15.60 -10.58 -8.84
N ARG A 100 15.00 -9.79 -9.70
CA ARG A 100 15.62 -8.61 -10.29
C ARG A 100 14.99 -7.36 -9.69
N GLN A 101 15.79 -6.55 -9.00
CA GLN A 101 15.37 -5.24 -8.51
C GLN A 101 15.57 -4.18 -9.59
N VAL A 102 14.56 -3.34 -9.78
CA VAL A 102 14.57 -2.20 -10.70
C VAL A 102 14.15 -0.97 -9.93
N PHE A 103 14.94 0.08 -10.02
CA PHE A 103 14.63 1.34 -9.36
C PHE A 103 13.82 2.25 -10.28
N ILE A 104 12.81 2.91 -9.74
CA ILE A 104 12.13 3.99 -10.47
C ILE A 104 13.07 5.19 -10.59
N PRO A 105 12.94 6.02 -11.65
CA PRO A 105 13.74 7.23 -11.77
C PRO A 105 13.60 8.14 -10.56
N VAL A 106 14.68 8.80 -10.19
CA VAL A 106 14.67 9.77 -9.08
C VAL A 106 13.64 10.85 -9.35
N LYS A 107 12.85 11.22 -8.35
CA LYS A 107 11.74 12.18 -8.41
C LYS A 107 10.51 11.70 -9.21
N ALA A 108 10.45 10.46 -9.63
CA ALA A 108 9.31 9.90 -10.36
C ALA A 108 8.41 9.02 -9.48
N CYS A 109 8.07 9.50 -8.27
CA CYS A 109 7.25 8.74 -7.30
C CYS A 109 5.87 8.32 -7.85
N TRP A 110 5.33 9.08 -8.81
CA TRP A 110 4.06 8.74 -9.46
C TRP A 110 4.09 7.43 -10.24
N LEU A 111 5.28 6.91 -10.56
CA LEU A 111 5.45 5.59 -11.17
C LEU A 111 5.31 4.45 -10.18
N ASN A 112 5.23 4.75 -8.88
CA ASN A 112 5.03 3.73 -7.87
C ASN A 112 3.54 3.43 -7.67
N LEU A 113 3.03 2.42 -8.37
CA LEU A 113 1.63 2.01 -8.26
C LEU A 113 1.20 1.61 -6.85
N ALA A 114 2.14 1.16 -6.03
CA ALA A 114 1.85 0.80 -4.63
C ALA A 114 1.33 1.99 -3.81
N GLU A 115 1.60 3.24 -4.22
CA GLU A 115 1.07 4.42 -3.53
C GLU A 115 -0.47 4.48 -3.53
N GLY A 116 -1.09 4.09 -4.65
CA GLY A 116 -2.54 4.00 -4.75
C GLY A 116 -3.09 2.96 -3.76
N TRP A 117 -2.46 1.81 -3.69
CA TRP A 117 -2.83 0.75 -2.76
C TRP A 117 -2.60 1.17 -1.29
N TRP A 118 -1.49 1.84 -0.97
CA TRP A 118 -1.22 2.37 0.37
C TRP A 118 -2.30 3.35 0.85
N ARG A 119 -2.89 4.11 -0.06
CA ARG A 119 -4.03 4.98 0.26
C ARG A 119 -5.25 4.18 0.68
N LEU A 120 -5.55 3.09 -0.04
CA LEU A 120 -6.65 2.20 0.30
C LEU A 120 -6.41 1.49 1.65
N LEU A 121 -5.20 0.98 1.87
CA LEU A 121 -4.83 0.37 3.15
C LEU A 121 -5.00 1.34 4.32
N ARG A 122 -4.48 2.56 4.19
CA ARG A 122 -4.62 3.57 5.25
C ARG A 122 -6.08 3.86 5.57
N LYS A 123 -6.92 3.92 4.56
CA LYS A 123 -8.35 4.12 4.75
C LYS A 123 -9.01 2.92 5.43
N ALA A 124 -8.69 1.71 5.01
CA ALA A 124 -9.31 0.49 5.52
C ALA A 124 -8.82 0.13 6.93
N ALA A 125 -7.51 0.24 7.19
CA ALA A 125 -6.91 -0.18 8.45
C ALA A 125 -6.99 0.87 9.56
N PHE A 126 -6.94 2.17 9.22
CA PHE A 126 -6.66 3.20 10.22
C PHE A 126 -7.74 4.27 10.36
N ALA A 127 -8.59 4.52 9.35
CA ALA A 127 -9.57 5.57 9.43
C ALA A 127 -10.57 5.32 10.57
N GLY A 128 -10.70 6.29 11.48
CA GLY A 128 -11.59 6.19 12.64
C GLY A 128 -11.14 5.24 13.74
N GLN A 129 -9.92 4.71 13.68
CA GLN A 129 -9.39 3.77 14.66
C GLN A 129 -8.49 4.45 15.69
N THR A 130 -8.50 3.91 16.90
CA THR A 130 -7.55 4.23 17.97
C THR A 130 -6.82 2.95 18.33
N PHE A 131 -5.49 3.01 18.41
CA PHE A 131 -4.65 1.85 18.69
C PHE A 131 -3.93 2.04 20.02
N ALA A 132 -4.02 1.04 20.89
CA ALA A 132 -3.33 1.03 22.17
C ALA A 132 -1.83 0.73 21.98
N ASP A 133 -1.51 -0.19 21.06
CA ASP A 133 -0.13 -0.64 20.84
C ASP A 133 0.15 -0.98 19.37
N ALA A 134 1.39 -1.39 19.10
CA ALA A 134 1.86 -1.77 17.80
C ALA A 134 1.24 -3.10 17.30
N THR A 135 0.81 -3.97 18.19
CA THR A 135 0.21 -5.27 17.86
C THR A 135 -1.17 -5.06 17.23
N GLU A 136 -1.96 -4.14 17.79
CA GLU A 136 -3.25 -3.77 17.22
C GLU A 136 -3.09 -3.18 15.80
N ILE A 137 -2.06 -2.36 15.57
CA ILE A 137 -1.74 -1.85 14.23
C ILE A 137 -1.43 -2.99 13.28
N ALA A 138 -0.60 -3.95 13.69
CA ALA A 138 -0.23 -5.10 12.86
C ALA A 138 -1.46 -5.96 12.52
N HIS A 139 -2.36 -6.15 13.49
CA HIS A 139 -3.62 -6.87 13.29
C HIS A 139 -4.52 -6.13 12.29
N ALA A 140 -4.73 -4.82 12.47
CA ALA A 140 -5.52 -4.01 11.56
C ALA A 140 -4.97 -4.01 10.13
N VAL A 141 -3.65 -3.94 9.95
CA VAL A 141 -2.99 -4.06 8.64
C VAL A 141 -3.27 -5.43 8.02
N THR A 142 -3.17 -6.50 8.80
CA THR A 142 -3.41 -7.86 8.31
C THR A 142 -4.85 -8.04 7.84
N LEU A 143 -5.82 -7.61 8.65
CA LEU A 143 -7.24 -7.68 8.30
C LEU A 143 -7.57 -6.84 7.05
N ALA A 144 -7.11 -5.59 7.03
CA ALA A 144 -7.36 -4.70 5.90
C ALA A 144 -6.73 -5.23 4.61
N THR A 145 -5.51 -5.79 4.68
CA THR A 145 -4.86 -6.43 3.53
C THR A 145 -5.68 -7.61 3.02
N ALA A 146 -6.17 -8.48 3.92
CA ALA A 146 -7.01 -9.61 3.53
C ALA A 146 -8.32 -9.15 2.86
N GLN A 147 -8.98 -8.13 3.41
CA GLN A 147 -10.21 -7.56 2.84
C GLN A 147 -9.98 -6.92 1.47
N LEU A 148 -8.87 -6.21 1.28
CA LEU A 148 -8.51 -5.61 0.00
C LEU A 148 -8.16 -6.68 -1.02
N ASN A 149 -7.43 -7.72 -0.62
CA ASN A 149 -7.07 -8.85 -1.48
C ASN A 149 -8.28 -9.69 -1.91
N ALA A 150 -9.32 -9.78 -1.08
CA ALA A 150 -10.56 -10.46 -1.46
C ALA A 150 -11.28 -9.79 -2.65
N ARG A 151 -10.97 -8.53 -2.91
CA ARG A 151 -11.52 -7.73 -4.03
C ARG A 151 -10.42 -7.27 -4.99
N ALA A 152 -9.25 -7.93 -4.95
CA ALA A 152 -8.12 -7.57 -5.79
C ALA A 152 -8.46 -7.75 -7.28
N HIS A 153 -7.94 -6.85 -8.08
CA HIS A 153 -8.03 -6.90 -9.53
C HIS A 153 -6.73 -6.35 -10.13
N PRO A 154 -6.39 -6.70 -11.39
CA PRO A 154 -5.17 -6.20 -12.02
C PRO A 154 -5.04 -4.69 -11.95
N TRP A 155 -3.84 -4.21 -11.62
CA TRP A 155 -3.51 -2.79 -11.67
C TRP A 155 -2.95 -2.45 -13.04
N ILE A 156 -3.54 -1.45 -13.69
CA ILE A 156 -3.17 -1.00 -15.01
C ILE A 156 -2.45 0.34 -14.87
N TRP A 157 -1.27 0.46 -15.45
CA TRP A 157 -0.46 1.69 -15.39
C TRP A 157 -1.10 2.85 -16.14
N GLU A 158 -1.73 2.53 -17.26
CA GLU A 158 -2.54 3.47 -18.02
C GLU A 158 -3.98 2.96 -18.05
N PRO A 159 -4.96 3.83 -17.83
CA PRO A 159 -6.33 3.44 -18.11
C PRO A 159 -6.40 2.99 -19.58
N PRO A 160 -7.19 1.97 -19.93
CA PRO A 160 -7.40 1.62 -21.32
C PRO A 160 -7.80 2.89 -22.06
N PRO A 161 -7.33 3.07 -23.33
CA PRO A 161 -7.67 4.24 -24.10
C PRO A 161 -9.18 4.41 -24.04
N PRO A 162 -9.67 5.65 -23.82
CA PRO A 162 -11.09 5.88 -23.66
C PRO A 162 -11.76 5.32 -24.91
N GLN A 163 -12.59 4.31 -24.71
CA GLN A 163 -13.44 3.85 -25.80
C GLN A 163 -14.15 5.08 -26.35
N PRO A 164 -14.19 5.27 -27.70
CA PRO A 164 -14.83 6.44 -28.26
C PRO A 164 -16.21 6.55 -27.63
N ARG A 165 -16.36 7.55 -26.76
CA ARG A 165 -17.64 7.83 -26.12
C ARG A 165 -18.58 8.17 -27.27
N THR A 166 -19.39 7.24 -27.65
CA THR A 166 -20.54 7.56 -28.49
C THR A 166 -21.35 8.55 -27.65
N LEU A 167 -21.20 9.82 -27.99
CA LEU A 167 -21.93 10.89 -27.29
C LEU A 167 -23.42 10.66 -27.53
N ARG A 168 -24.05 9.89 -26.65
CA ARG A 168 -25.52 9.73 -26.64
C ARG A 168 -26.25 10.99 -26.16
N ARG A 169 -25.54 12.09 -25.92
CA ARG A 169 -26.18 13.36 -25.57
C ARG A 169 -26.67 14.03 -26.83
N LYS A 170 -27.86 13.68 -27.22
CA LYS A 170 -28.60 14.32 -28.32
C LYS A 170 -29.25 15.65 -27.92
N PHE A 171 -29.16 16.06 -26.64
CA PHE A 171 -29.90 17.24 -26.18
C PHE A 171 -28.97 18.12 -25.35
N VAL A 172 -28.86 19.35 -25.78
CA VAL A 172 -28.29 20.46 -25.02
C VAL A 172 -29.47 21.41 -24.71
N TYR A 173 -29.72 21.65 -23.43
CA TYR A 173 -30.69 22.62 -23.00
C TYR A 173 -29.96 23.91 -22.73
N LEU A 174 -30.33 24.97 -23.45
CA LEU A 174 -30.01 26.34 -23.11
C LEU A 174 -31.22 26.91 -22.37
N LEU A 175 -30.99 27.38 -21.17
CA LEU A 175 -31.97 28.13 -20.37
C LEU A 175 -31.62 29.60 -20.45
#